data_9b3a0eff46e96e4d198a8ff1b170fa87
#
_entry.id   9b3a0eff46e96e4d198a8ff1b170fa87
#
_cell.length_a   1.000
_cell.length_b   1.000
_cell.length_c   1.000
_cell.angle_alpha   90.00
_cell.angle_beta   90.00
_cell.angle_gamma   90.00
#
_symmetry.space_group_name_H-M   'P 1'
#
loop_
_entity.id
_entity.type
_entity.pdbx_description
1 polymer ?
#
loop_
_entity_poly.entity_id
_entity_poly.type
_entity_poly.pdbx_seq_one_letter_code
_entity_poly.pdbx_strand_id
1 'polypeptide(L)'
;KIVLSIIESLIYCVTIFIGIVAILFTTKELFKLQFNLSNVIVSCAAVIFLLLNASIILSKFPLKYSDENLKIKWLLPFKFLFTRIIAPIFLIYGFILLLYIIKVIVLKTIPNNIITNLILWYGLLSVVVLFISKTVEDKFINVYNKIQPIILLILSVMMFYSIGIRISYYGVTEERYLVVVGGIFIVISMVYYLFFNKKTYITIPTTFLILALISSVGPLSAYNISRIDQKAKLEKMLVEENLLVDGKIKSQNNINPAKIKEIKDKLD
;
A
#
# COMPACT_ATOMS: atom_id res chain seq x y z
N LYS A 1 6.22 35.55 8.51
CA LYS A 1 6.82 34.47 9.35
C LYS A 1 5.73 33.68 10.05
N ILE A 2 4.85 34.28 10.85
CA ILE A 2 3.81 33.59 11.64
C ILE A 2 2.89 32.74 10.76
N VAL A 3 2.37 33.26 9.66
CA VAL A 3 1.52 32.51 8.72
C VAL A 3 2.23 31.27 8.18
N LEU A 4 3.49 31.36 7.80
CA LEU A 4 4.27 30.20 7.34
C LEU A 4 4.45 29.16 8.44
N SER A 5 4.70 29.58 9.68
CA SER A 5 4.79 28.66 10.82
C SER A 5 3.48 27.95 11.12
N ILE A 6 2.34 28.62 10.93
CA ILE A 6 1.01 27.99 11.06
C ILE A 6 0.79 26.94 9.97
N ILE A 7 1.11 27.27 8.71
CA ILE A 7 1.00 26.33 7.59
C ILE A 7 1.90 25.11 7.80
N GLU A 8 3.15 25.30 8.19
CA GLU A 8 4.07 24.21 8.48
C GLU A 8 3.57 23.32 9.63
N SER A 9 3.09 23.91 10.72
CA SER A 9 2.59 23.13 11.85
C SER A 9 1.34 22.34 11.48
N LEU A 10 0.45 22.89 10.67
CA LEU A 10 -0.72 22.18 10.15
C LEU A 10 -0.31 21.00 9.26
N ILE A 11 0.65 21.17 8.36
CA ILE A 11 1.16 20.06 7.52
C ILE A 11 1.72 18.93 8.40
N TYR A 12 2.49 19.26 9.45
CA TYR A 12 3.02 18.26 10.36
C TYR A 12 1.91 17.54 11.12
N CYS A 13 0.95 18.27 11.66
CA CYS A 13 -0.17 17.69 12.42
C CYS A 13 -1.07 16.82 11.54
N VAL A 14 -1.40 17.26 10.33
CA VAL A 14 -2.18 16.47 9.36
C VAL A 14 -1.45 15.18 8.98
N THR A 15 -0.14 15.27 8.71
CA THR A 15 0.66 14.08 8.35
C THR A 15 0.70 13.07 9.51
N ILE A 16 0.93 13.53 10.73
CA ILE A 16 0.92 12.69 11.94
C ILE A 16 -0.46 12.06 12.13
N PHE A 17 -1.52 12.85 12.00
CA PHE A 17 -2.88 12.38 12.19
C PHE A 17 -3.25 11.28 11.19
N ILE A 18 -3.00 11.50 9.89
CA ILE A 18 -3.23 10.48 8.85
C ILE A 18 -2.43 9.21 9.15
N GLY A 19 -1.17 9.33 9.54
CA GLY A 19 -0.33 8.18 9.88
C GLY A 19 -0.87 7.39 11.08
N ILE A 20 -1.28 8.06 12.14
CA ILE A 20 -1.86 7.43 13.34
C ILE A 20 -3.19 6.76 13.00
N VAL A 21 -4.08 7.42 12.24
CA VAL A 21 -5.36 6.83 11.82
C VAL A 21 -5.13 5.58 10.97
N ALA A 22 -4.18 5.61 10.03
CA ALA A 22 -3.83 4.44 9.22
C ALA A 22 -3.33 3.28 10.09
N ILE A 23 -2.45 3.55 11.07
CA ILE A 23 -1.94 2.57 12.02
C ILE A 23 -3.08 1.97 12.85
N LEU A 24 -3.94 2.80 13.44
CA LEU A 24 -5.04 2.35 14.29
C LEU A 24 -6.05 1.50 13.51
N PHE A 25 -6.44 1.95 12.32
CA PHE A 25 -7.34 1.21 11.43
C PHE A 25 -6.75 -0.16 11.07
N THR A 26 -5.51 -0.17 10.58
CA THR A 26 -4.83 -1.40 10.19
C THR A 26 -4.68 -2.37 11.36
N THR A 27 -4.29 -1.88 12.52
CA THR A 27 -4.13 -2.68 13.72
C THR A 27 -5.45 -3.29 14.17
N LYS A 28 -6.53 -2.51 14.19
CA LYS A 28 -7.87 -3.00 14.52
C LYS A 28 -8.33 -4.10 13.57
N GLU A 29 -8.24 -3.88 12.26
CA GLU A 29 -8.69 -4.83 11.24
C GLU A 29 -7.86 -6.12 11.22
N LEU A 30 -6.52 -6.02 11.28
CA LEU A 30 -5.65 -7.18 11.20
C LEU A 30 -5.64 -8.02 12.48
N PHE A 31 -5.70 -7.37 13.63
CA PHE A 31 -5.66 -8.06 14.93
C PHE A 31 -7.04 -8.32 15.51
N LYS A 32 -8.12 -7.84 14.85
CA LYS A 32 -9.53 -7.95 15.28
C LYS A 32 -9.75 -7.42 16.69
N LEU A 33 -9.15 -6.27 17.00
CA LEU A 33 -9.23 -5.67 18.33
C LEU A 33 -10.61 -5.02 18.54
N GLN A 34 -11.20 -5.25 19.72
CA GLN A 34 -12.50 -4.72 20.09
C GLN A 34 -12.34 -3.40 20.86
N PHE A 35 -12.14 -2.30 20.13
CA PHE A 35 -12.18 -0.96 20.72
C PHE A 35 -12.97 -0.01 19.82
N ASN A 36 -13.51 1.05 20.42
CA ASN A 36 -14.26 2.07 19.67
C ASN A 36 -13.27 2.97 18.93
N LEU A 37 -13.05 2.67 17.63
CA LEU A 37 -12.11 3.39 16.79
C LEU A 37 -12.45 4.88 16.68
N SER A 38 -13.73 5.23 16.61
CA SER A 38 -14.19 6.62 16.50
C SER A 38 -13.74 7.46 17.69
N ASN A 39 -13.94 6.96 18.92
CA ASN A 39 -13.54 7.69 20.12
C ASN A 39 -12.02 7.88 20.22
N VAL A 40 -11.25 6.85 19.83
CA VAL A 40 -9.78 6.93 19.84
C VAL A 40 -9.31 7.95 18.79
N ILE A 41 -9.88 7.96 17.58
CA ILE A 41 -9.53 8.91 16.52
C ILE A 41 -9.84 10.35 16.98
N VAL A 42 -11.01 10.60 17.58
CA VAL A 42 -11.38 11.92 18.10
C VAL A 42 -10.43 12.39 19.19
N SER A 43 -10.06 11.50 20.12
CA SER A 43 -9.09 11.83 21.17
C SER A 43 -7.70 12.14 20.58
N CYS A 44 -7.22 11.35 19.60
CA CYS A 44 -5.97 11.63 18.91
C CYS A 44 -6.03 12.97 18.16
N ALA A 45 -7.13 13.26 17.47
CA ALA A 45 -7.33 14.55 16.81
C ALA A 45 -7.23 15.71 17.79
N ALA A 46 -7.90 15.62 18.94
CA ALA A 46 -7.85 16.65 19.97
C ALA A 46 -6.41 16.90 20.48
N VAL A 47 -5.67 15.83 20.79
CA VAL A 47 -4.29 15.95 21.25
C VAL A 47 -3.38 16.55 20.16
N ILE A 48 -3.50 16.08 18.93
CA ILE A 48 -2.64 16.54 17.83
C ILE A 48 -2.95 18.00 17.45
N PHE A 49 -4.22 18.34 17.23
CA PHE A 49 -4.59 19.65 16.72
C PHE A 49 -4.68 20.73 17.81
N LEU A 50 -4.98 20.38 19.07
CA LEU A 50 -5.04 21.38 20.16
C LEU A 50 -3.70 21.50 20.88
N LEU A 51 -3.06 20.39 21.30
CA LEU A 51 -1.84 20.46 22.11
C LEU A 51 -0.57 20.54 21.23
N LEU A 52 -0.40 19.60 20.28
CA LEU A 52 0.84 19.50 19.51
C LEU A 52 0.95 20.68 18.51
N ASN A 53 -0.13 21.05 17.82
CA ASN A 53 -0.14 22.20 16.90
C ASN A 53 0.15 23.51 17.64
N ALA A 54 -0.52 23.76 18.77
CA ALA A 54 -0.25 24.94 19.59
C ALA A 54 1.21 25.00 20.07
N SER A 55 1.76 23.86 20.51
CA SER A 55 3.16 23.77 20.96
C SER A 55 4.16 24.10 19.85
N ILE A 56 3.92 23.57 18.61
CA ILE A 56 4.77 23.85 17.46
C ILE A 56 4.69 25.33 17.07
N ILE A 57 3.51 25.93 17.05
CA ILE A 57 3.32 27.36 16.75
C ILE A 57 4.05 28.20 17.78
N LEU A 58 3.86 27.94 19.07
CA LEU A 58 4.50 28.68 20.16
C LEU A 58 6.02 28.58 20.10
N SER A 59 6.58 27.41 19.77
CA SER A 59 8.03 27.21 19.66
C SER A 59 8.68 28.06 18.56
N LYS A 60 7.93 28.48 17.57
CA LYS A 60 8.38 29.28 16.43
C LYS A 60 8.09 30.79 16.61
N PHE A 61 7.51 31.20 17.73
CA PHE A 61 7.25 32.59 18.01
C PHE A 61 8.58 33.33 18.28
N PRO A 62 8.86 34.44 17.57
CA PRO A 62 10.10 35.20 17.78
C PRO A 62 10.06 35.90 19.13
N LEU A 63 11.00 35.55 20.02
CA LEU A 63 11.16 36.18 21.34
C LEU A 63 11.76 37.60 21.25
N LYS A 64 12.39 37.95 20.15
CA LYS A 64 12.92 39.30 19.85
C LYS A 64 12.71 39.64 18.37
N TYR A 65 12.37 40.90 18.12
CA TYR A 65 12.27 41.46 16.78
C TYR A 65 13.70 41.71 16.28
N SER A 66 14.29 40.69 15.62
CA SER A 66 15.58 40.87 14.93
C SER A 66 15.34 40.90 13.43
N ASP A 67 15.81 41.97 12.81
CA ASP A 67 15.86 42.16 11.36
C ASP A 67 16.91 41.23 10.70
N GLU A 68 16.84 39.96 10.93
CA GLU A 68 17.68 39.02 10.20
C GLU A 68 17.11 38.74 8.82
N ASN A 69 17.94 39.01 7.81
CA ASN A 69 17.71 38.78 6.39
C ASN A 69 17.11 37.38 6.16
N LEU A 70 15.84 37.34 5.74
CA LEU A 70 15.04 36.21 5.45
C LEU A 70 15.54 35.39 4.25
N LYS A 71 16.61 34.65 4.40
CA LYS A 71 16.78 33.46 3.55
C LYS A 71 15.95 32.36 4.14
N ILE A 72 14.69 32.26 3.70
CA ILE A 72 13.80 31.15 4.03
C ILE A 72 14.44 29.89 3.45
N LYS A 73 15.08 29.11 4.30
CA LYS A 73 15.61 27.79 3.92
C LYS A 73 14.44 26.79 3.88
N TRP A 74 13.71 26.76 2.80
CA TRP A 74 12.57 25.84 2.56
C TRP A 74 12.92 24.36 2.79
N LEU A 75 14.20 24.00 2.67
CA LEU A 75 14.69 22.65 2.90
C LEU A 75 14.61 22.18 4.36
N LEU A 76 14.66 23.07 5.35
CA LEU A 76 14.67 22.70 6.77
C LEU A 76 13.34 22.11 7.24
N PRO A 77 12.17 22.74 6.99
CA PRO A 77 10.86 22.17 7.31
C PRO A 77 10.61 20.83 6.62
N PHE A 78 10.99 20.75 5.35
CA PHE A 78 10.85 19.53 4.56
C PHE A 78 11.73 18.39 5.10
N LYS A 79 12.99 18.67 5.42
CA LYS A 79 13.89 17.71 6.06
C LYS A 79 13.33 17.21 7.39
N PHE A 80 12.81 18.11 8.23
CA PHE A 80 12.20 17.76 9.50
C PHE A 80 11.00 16.84 9.31
N LEU A 81 10.08 17.20 8.41
CA LEU A 81 8.89 16.39 8.07
C LEU A 81 9.28 14.97 7.67
N PHE A 82 10.24 14.84 6.77
CA PHE A 82 10.69 13.54 6.28
C PHE A 82 11.38 12.71 7.36
N THR A 83 12.35 13.31 8.07
CA THR A 83 13.20 12.60 9.03
C THR A 83 12.47 12.26 10.32
N ARG A 84 11.62 13.17 10.83
CA ARG A 84 11.04 13.05 12.16
C ARG A 84 9.59 12.58 12.16
N ILE A 85 8.90 12.65 11.02
CA ILE A 85 7.48 12.32 10.94
C ILE A 85 7.25 11.17 9.96
N ILE A 86 7.54 11.35 8.67
CA ILE A 86 7.18 10.37 7.64
C ILE A 86 7.96 9.05 7.83
N ALA A 87 9.30 9.11 7.90
CA ALA A 87 10.10 7.88 7.97
C ALA A 87 9.81 7.03 9.22
N PRO A 88 9.68 7.59 10.45
CA PRO A 88 9.28 6.79 11.61
C PRO A 88 7.88 6.17 11.46
N ILE A 89 6.88 6.91 10.94
CA ILE A 89 5.54 6.38 10.72
C ILE A 89 5.57 5.19 9.76
N PHE A 90 6.32 5.29 8.65
CA PHE A 90 6.47 4.19 7.69
C PHE A 90 7.15 2.97 8.32
N LEU A 91 8.20 3.15 9.14
CA LEU A 91 8.84 2.04 9.84
C LEU A 91 7.89 1.36 10.82
N ILE A 92 7.15 2.14 11.63
CA ILE A 92 6.18 1.60 12.59
C ILE A 92 5.08 0.83 11.85
N TYR A 93 4.55 1.39 10.78
CA TYR A 93 3.52 0.74 9.97
C TYR A 93 4.02 -0.58 9.36
N GLY A 94 5.22 -0.57 8.77
CA GLY A 94 5.86 -1.78 8.24
C GLY A 94 6.09 -2.84 9.31
N PHE A 95 6.49 -2.43 10.51
CA PHE A 95 6.65 -3.34 11.65
C PHE A 95 5.32 -3.99 12.08
N ILE A 96 4.22 -3.24 12.10
CA ILE A 96 2.88 -3.77 12.40
C ILE A 96 2.47 -4.82 11.35
N LEU A 97 2.73 -4.56 10.08
CA LEU A 97 2.47 -5.54 9.01
C LEU A 97 3.33 -6.81 9.17
N LEU A 98 4.61 -6.69 9.58
CA LEU A 98 5.45 -7.85 9.88
C LEU A 98 4.93 -8.66 11.06
N LEU A 99 4.49 -8.01 12.15
CA LEU A 99 3.85 -8.70 13.28
C LEU A 99 2.60 -9.47 12.85
N TYR A 100 1.82 -8.93 11.92
CA TYR A 100 0.69 -9.66 11.37
C TYR A 100 1.11 -10.89 10.56
N ILE A 101 2.19 -10.82 9.78
CA ILE A 101 2.73 -11.99 9.07
C ILE A 101 3.11 -13.08 10.06
N ILE A 102 3.81 -12.72 11.14
CA ILE A 102 4.17 -13.66 12.20
C ILE A 102 2.91 -14.33 12.78
N LYS A 103 1.88 -13.54 13.08
CA LYS A 103 0.58 -14.05 13.55
C LYS A 103 -0.02 -15.08 12.57
N VAL A 104 -0.06 -14.79 11.28
CA VAL A 104 -0.61 -15.67 10.24
C VAL A 104 0.18 -16.99 10.18
N ILE A 105 1.51 -16.93 10.24
CA ILE A 105 2.38 -18.12 10.20
C ILE A 105 2.18 -18.98 11.46
N VAL A 106 2.17 -18.37 12.63
CA VAL A 106 2.03 -19.08 13.92
C VAL A 106 0.66 -19.74 14.04
N LEU A 107 -0.40 -19.02 13.68
CA LEU A 107 -1.77 -19.53 13.76
C LEU A 107 -2.18 -20.39 12.56
N LYS A 108 -1.32 -20.54 11.55
CA LYS A 108 -1.58 -21.26 10.29
C LYS A 108 -2.92 -20.84 9.65
N THR A 109 -3.27 -19.56 9.74
CA THR A 109 -4.53 -19.03 9.20
C THR A 109 -4.33 -18.55 7.76
N ILE A 110 -5.42 -18.56 6.97
CA ILE A 110 -5.41 -17.96 5.64
C ILE A 110 -5.39 -16.44 5.79
N PRO A 111 -4.49 -15.73 5.10
CA PRO A 111 -4.40 -14.28 5.20
C PRO A 111 -5.68 -13.58 4.71
N ASN A 112 -6.12 -12.58 5.47
CA ASN A 112 -7.29 -11.78 5.11
C ASN A 112 -7.11 -11.07 3.77
N ASN A 113 -8.23 -10.81 3.07
CA ASN A 113 -8.25 -10.07 1.82
C ASN A 113 -7.60 -8.67 1.93
N ILE A 114 -7.81 -8.05 3.08
CA ILE A 114 -7.36 -6.70 3.38
C ILE A 114 -5.83 -6.57 3.35
N ILE A 115 -5.08 -7.60 3.79
CA ILE A 115 -3.63 -7.53 3.90
C ILE A 115 -2.94 -7.31 2.54
N THR A 116 -3.45 -7.91 1.46
CA THR A 116 -2.89 -7.74 0.11
C THR A 116 -2.95 -6.29 -0.33
N ASN A 117 -4.10 -5.65 -0.16
CA ASN A 117 -4.29 -4.24 -0.52
C ASN A 117 -3.49 -3.30 0.40
N LEU A 118 -3.42 -3.60 1.70
CA LEU A 118 -2.61 -2.82 2.64
C LEU A 118 -1.12 -2.85 2.28
N ILE A 119 -0.57 -4.04 1.96
CA ILE A 119 0.83 -4.15 1.55
C ILE A 119 1.06 -3.45 0.21
N LEU A 120 0.14 -3.57 -0.74
CA LEU A 120 0.24 -2.91 -2.04
C LEU A 120 0.32 -1.38 -1.89
N TRP A 121 -0.66 -0.77 -1.22
CA TRP A 121 -0.69 0.68 -1.04
C TRP A 121 0.48 1.19 -0.21
N TYR A 122 0.81 0.47 0.86
CA TYR A 122 2.00 0.78 1.67
C TYR A 122 3.29 0.71 0.84
N GLY A 123 3.43 -0.32 0.00
CA GLY A 123 4.58 -0.51 -0.86
C GLY A 123 4.72 0.60 -1.91
N LEU A 124 3.61 0.95 -2.59
CA LEU A 124 3.60 2.03 -3.57
C LEU A 124 3.97 3.38 -2.94
N LEU A 125 3.38 3.72 -1.80
CA LEU A 125 3.72 4.93 -1.05
C LEU A 125 5.18 4.91 -0.57
N SER A 126 5.68 3.76 -0.11
CA SER A 126 7.08 3.61 0.31
C SER A 126 8.08 3.82 -0.82
N VAL A 127 7.75 3.39 -2.06
CA VAL A 127 8.59 3.68 -3.24
C VAL A 127 8.71 5.19 -3.44
N VAL A 128 7.60 5.93 -3.33
CA VAL A 128 7.60 7.41 -3.44
C VAL A 128 8.42 8.04 -2.31
N VAL A 129 8.22 7.60 -1.06
CA VAL A 129 8.96 8.11 0.10
C VAL A 129 10.46 7.84 -0.04
N LEU A 130 10.86 6.63 -0.48
CA LEU A 130 12.26 6.29 -0.74
C LEU A 130 12.85 7.12 -1.89
N PHE A 131 12.06 7.41 -2.92
CA PHE A 131 12.48 8.27 -4.02
C PHE A 131 12.82 9.69 -3.53
N ILE A 132 11.94 10.27 -2.72
CA ILE A 132 12.13 11.62 -2.17
C ILE A 132 13.23 11.63 -1.10
N SER A 133 13.35 10.59 -0.29
CA SER A 133 14.33 10.51 0.81
C SER A 133 15.79 10.65 0.35
N LYS A 134 16.08 10.37 -0.93
CA LYS A 134 17.42 10.57 -1.52
C LYS A 134 17.88 12.05 -1.51
N THR A 135 16.94 12.98 -1.48
CA THR A 135 17.27 14.42 -1.43
C THR A 135 17.56 14.92 -0.01
N VAL A 136 17.34 14.05 0.99
CA VAL A 136 17.49 14.41 2.40
C VAL A 136 18.73 13.75 3.00
N GLU A 137 19.75 14.53 3.29
CA GLU A 137 20.96 14.07 3.97
C GLU A 137 20.77 14.06 5.48
N ASP A 138 20.55 12.89 6.06
CA ASP A 138 20.40 12.65 7.49
C ASP A 138 20.78 11.22 7.86
N LYS A 139 21.37 11.01 9.05
CA LYS A 139 21.79 9.68 9.53
C LYS A 139 20.60 8.70 9.67
N PHE A 140 19.48 9.20 10.17
CA PHE A 140 18.27 8.39 10.32
C PHE A 140 17.70 7.96 8.96
N ILE A 141 17.68 8.87 7.99
CA ILE A 141 17.23 8.57 6.61
C ILE A 141 18.13 7.53 5.95
N ASN A 142 19.43 7.56 6.20
CA ASN A 142 20.34 6.54 5.68
C ASN A 142 20.04 5.14 6.24
N VAL A 143 19.65 5.05 7.51
CA VAL A 143 19.21 3.80 8.13
C VAL A 143 17.85 3.37 7.56
N TYR A 144 16.90 4.29 7.47
CA TYR A 144 15.60 4.06 6.85
C TYR A 144 15.72 3.50 5.42
N ASN A 145 16.56 4.11 4.59
CA ASN A 145 16.79 3.71 3.20
C ASN A 145 17.39 2.29 3.05
N LYS A 146 18.00 1.75 4.10
CA LYS A 146 18.49 0.36 4.14
C LYS A 146 17.43 -0.62 4.65
N ILE A 147 16.72 -0.24 5.71
CA ILE A 147 15.78 -1.14 6.41
C ILE A 147 14.46 -1.24 5.64
N GLN A 148 13.93 -0.13 5.15
CA GLN A 148 12.63 -0.09 4.50
C GLN A 148 12.49 -1.01 3.29
N PRO A 149 13.46 -1.10 2.35
CA PRO A 149 13.38 -2.03 1.24
C PRO A 149 13.36 -3.50 1.68
N ILE A 150 14.08 -3.85 2.75
CA ILE A 150 14.11 -5.23 3.28
C ILE A 150 12.74 -5.59 3.85
N ILE A 151 12.14 -4.71 4.65
CA ILE A 151 10.79 -4.89 5.18
C ILE A 151 9.81 -5.15 4.04
N LEU A 152 9.85 -4.31 3.00
CA LEU A 152 8.94 -4.43 1.86
C LEU A 152 9.13 -5.70 1.04
N LEU A 153 10.36 -6.18 0.87
CA LEU A 153 10.59 -7.47 0.21
C LEU A 153 9.95 -8.62 0.98
N ILE A 154 10.08 -8.64 2.31
CA ILE A 154 9.44 -9.67 3.15
C ILE A 154 7.91 -9.57 3.04
N LEU A 155 7.36 -8.36 3.11
CA LEU A 155 5.91 -8.11 2.98
C LEU A 155 5.40 -8.52 1.60
N SER A 156 6.18 -8.28 0.53
CA SER A 156 5.81 -8.65 -0.85
C SER A 156 5.67 -10.16 -1.02
N VAL A 157 6.50 -10.97 -0.37
CA VAL A 157 6.35 -12.44 -0.38
C VAL A 157 4.97 -12.84 0.15
N MET A 158 4.55 -12.25 1.29
CA MET A 158 3.24 -12.52 1.87
C MET A 158 2.10 -12.02 0.98
N MET A 159 2.27 -10.88 0.33
CA MET A 159 1.30 -10.35 -0.62
C MET A 159 1.10 -11.30 -1.81
N PHE A 160 2.19 -11.78 -2.42
CA PHE A 160 2.11 -12.73 -3.53
C PHE A 160 1.52 -14.07 -3.10
N TYR A 161 1.85 -14.56 -1.92
CA TYR A 161 1.22 -15.75 -1.35
C TYR A 161 -0.30 -15.57 -1.19
N SER A 162 -0.72 -14.45 -0.61
CA SER A 162 -2.13 -14.13 -0.38
C SER A 162 -2.92 -13.99 -1.69
N ILE A 163 -2.37 -13.28 -2.68
CA ILE A 163 -3.04 -13.13 -3.98
C ILE A 163 -3.02 -14.43 -4.79
N GLY A 164 -1.93 -15.21 -4.69
CA GLY A 164 -1.80 -16.52 -5.35
C GLY A 164 -2.89 -17.49 -4.94
N ILE A 165 -3.19 -17.62 -3.64
CA ILE A 165 -4.29 -18.42 -3.13
C ILE A 165 -5.61 -18.03 -3.81
N ARG A 166 -5.88 -16.73 -3.94
CA ARG A 166 -7.14 -16.26 -4.54
C ARG A 166 -7.23 -16.48 -6.03
N ILE A 167 -6.13 -16.28 -6.74
CA ILE A 167 -6.06 -16.56 -8.17
C ILE A 167 -6.30 -18.05 -8.40
N SER A 168 -5.75 -18.91 -7.57
CA SER A 168 -5.96 -20.36 -7.64
C SER A 168 -7.44 -20.74 -7.47
N TYR A 169 -8.15 -20.17 -6.48
CA TYR A 169 -9.56 -20.50 -6.24
C TYR A 169 -10.55 -19.82 -7.19
N TYR A 170 -10.38 -18.51 -7.42
CA TYR A 170 -11.37 -17.68 -8.10
C TYR A 170 -10.95 -17.21 -9.50
N GLY A 171 -9.71 -17.51 -9.93
CA GLY A 171 -9.17 -17.05 -11.18
C GLY A 171 -8.58 -15.65 -11.14
N VAL A 172 -8.02 -15.25 -12.29
CA VAL A 172 -7.47 -13.94 -12.51
C VAL A 172 -8.59 -12.98 -12.89
N THR A 173 -8.78 -11.93 -12.08
CA THR A 173 -9.59 -10.76 -12.45
C THR A 173 -8.67 -9.59 -12.75
N GLU A 174 -9.17 -8.54 -13.39
CA GLU A 174 -8.39 -7.33 -13.69
C GLU A 174 -7.76 -6.73 -12.43
N GLU A 175 -8.52 -6.63 -11.34
CA GLU A 175 -8.01 -6.13 -10.05
C GLU A 175 -6.85 -6.98 -9.51
N ARG A 176 -6.99 -8.31 -9.54
CA ARG A 176 -5.93 -9.23 -9.06
C ARG A 176 -4.69 -9.16 -9.93
N TYR A 177 -4.87 -9.03 -11.24
CA TYR A 177 -3.77 -8.83 -12.16
C TYR A 177 -3.02 -7.54 -11.85
N LEU A 178 -3.72 -6.42 -11.66
CA LEU A 178 -3.10 -5.13 -11.31
C LEU A 178 -2.38 -5.16 -9.96
N VAL A 179 -2.89 -5.91 -8.98
CA VAL A 179 -2.20 -6.16 -7.70
C VAL A 179 -0.87 -6.90 -7.93
N VAL A 180 -0.85 -7.91 -8.80
CA VAL A 180 0.38 -8.64 -9.14
C VAL A 180 1.38 -7.72 -9.84
N VAL A 181 0.94 -6.94 -10.82
CA VAL A 181 1.81 -5.97 -11.54
C VAL A 181 2.37 -4.92 -10.57
N GLY A 182 1.52 -4.36 -9.70
CA GLY A 182 1.95 -3.43 -8.66
C GLY A 182 2.96 -4.04 -7.70
N GLY A 183 2.76 -5.30 -7.31
CA GLY A 183 3.72 -6.05 -6.50
C GLY A 183 5.05 -6.27 -7.18
N ILE A 184 5.06 -6.62 -8.46
CA ILE A 184 6.27 -6.74 -9.27
C ILE A 184 7.01 -5.39 -9.32
N PHE A 185 6.29 -4.29 -9.53
CA PHE A 185 6.87 -2.95 -9.49
C PHE A 185 7.54 -2.63 -8.14
N ILE A 186 6.88 -2.97 -7.03
CA ILE A 186 7.43 -2.79 -5.67
C ILE A 186 8.72 -3.60 -5.51
N VAL A 187 8.71 -4.89 -5.87
CA VAL A 187 9.88 -5.76 -5.73
C VAL A 187 11.06 -5.25 -6.58
N ILE A 188 10.83 -4.92 -7.85
CA ILE A 188 11.87 -4.36 -8.72
C ILE A 188 12.44 -3.07 -8.12
N SER A 189 11.58 -2.18 -7.61
CA SER A 189 11.99 -0.94 -6.98
C SER A 189 12.84 -1.21 -5.73
N MET A 190 12.45 -2.15 -4.86
CA MET A 190 13.18 -2.47 -3.64
C MET A 190 14.54 -3.13 -3.92
N VAL A 191 14.59 -4.06 -4.87
CA VAL A 191 15.85 -4.66 -5.35
C VAL A 191 16.77 -3.58 -5.91
N TYR A 192 16.24 -2.67 -6.73
CA TYR A 192 17.00 -1.54 -7.23
C TYR A 192 17.57 -0.66 -6.11
N TYR A 193 16.77 -0.36 -5.07
CA TYR A 193 17.23 0.43 -3.91
C TYR A 193 18.31 -0.26 -3.09
N LEU A 194 18.30 -1.58 -2.98
CA LEU A 194 19.29 -2.34 -2.20
C LEU A 194 20.62 -2.54 -2.94
N PHE A 195 20.56 -2.92 -4.22
CA PHE A 195 21.74 -3.42 -4.92
C PHE A 195 22.46 -2.39 -5.79
N PHE A 196 21.75 -1.35 -6.25
CA PHE A 196 22.37 -0.37 -7.14
C PHE A 196 22.85 0.89 -6.39
N ASN A 197 24.18 1.04 -6.29
CA ASN A 197 24.83 2.18 -5.63
C ASN A 197 24.68 3.48 -6.41
N LYS A 198 24.78 3.45 -7.74
CA LYS A 198 24.53 4.62 -8.60
C LYS A 198 23.04 4.71 -8.94
N LYS A 199 22.29 5.38 -8.09
CA LYS A 199 20.84 5.48 -8.19
C LYS A 199 20.48 6.61 -9.15
N THR A 200 20.00 6.24 -10.33
CA THR A 200 19.49 7.21 -11.32
C THR A 200 18.00 7.47 -11.03
N TYR A 201 17.62 8.74 -10.98
CA TYR A 201 16.23 9.11 -10.66
C TYR A 201 15.22 8.64 -11.70
N ILE A 202 15.64 8.42 -12.93
CA ILE A 202 14.76 8.03 -14.04
C ILE A 202 14.34 6.56 -14.01
N THR A 203 15.10 5.68 -13.37
CA THR A 203 14.90 4.22 -13.44
C THR A 203 13.52 3.79 -12.90
N ILE A 204 13.12 4.30 -11.74
CA ILE A 204 11.85 3.91 -11.10
C ILE A 204 10.63 4.42 -11.88
N PRO A 205 10.54 5.71 -12.28
CA PRO A 205 9.47 6.18 -13.14
C PRO A 205 9.40 5.43 -14.48
N THR A 206 10.56 5.11 -15.08
CA THR A 206 10.59 4.35 -16.35
C THR A 206 10.06 2.93 -16.17
N THR A 207 10.45 2.24 -15.08
CA THR A 207 9.93 0.90 -14.75
C THR A 207 8.42 0.93 -14.55
N PHE A 208 7.92 1.94 -13.83
CA PHE A 208 6.47 2.13 -13.65
C PHE A 208 5.75 2.31 -15.00
N LEU A 209 6.28 3.18 -15.87
CA LEU A 209 5.71 3.45 -17.19
C LEU A 209 5.66 2.17 -18.05
N ILE A 210 6.75 1.40 -18.10
CA ILE A 210 6.82 0.15 -18.85
C ILE A 210 5.78 -0.85 -18.36
N LEU A 211 5.68 -1.06 -17.05
CA LEU A 211 4.71 -1.99 -16.45
C LEU A 211 3.26 -1.50 -16.68
N ALA A 212 3.01 -0.20 -16.58
CA ALA A 212 1.71 0.40 -16.86
C ALA A 212 1.30 0.20 -18.34
N LEU A 213 2.22 0.39 -19.28
CA LEU A 213 1.96 0.15 -20.70
C LEU A 213 1.66 -1.32 -20.98
N ILE A 214 2.45 -2.24 -20.46
CA ILE A 214 2.25 -3.70 -20.64
C ILE A 214 0.89 -4.14 -20.05
N SER A 215 0.51 -3.60 -18.90
CA SER A 215 -0.76 -3.95 -18.24
C SER A 215 -2.00 -3.33 -18.88
N SER A 216 -1.83 -2.24 -19.65
CA SER A 216 -2.94 -1.53 -20.26
C SER A 216 -3.21 -1.98 -21.70
N VAL A 217 -2.17 -2.32 -22.47
CA VAL A 217 -2.29 -2.56 -23.92
C VAL A 217 -1.66 -3.89 -24.32
N GLY A 218 -2.26 -4.55 -25.30
CA GLY A 218 -1.70 -5.77 -25.90
C GLY A 218 -2.19 -7.08 -25.27
N PRO A 219 -1.57 -8.20 -25.65
CA PRO A 219 -1.99 -9.54 -25.21
C PRO A 219 -1.82 -9.78 -23.72
N LEU A 220 -0.89 -9.05 -23.07
CA LEU A 220 -0.64 -9.10 -21.63
C LEU A 220 -1.43 -8.07 -20.83
N SER A 221 -2.40 -7.38 -21.43
CA SER A 221 -3.26 -6.43 -20.72
C SER A 221 -4.13 -7.12 -19.67
N ALA A 222 -4.45 -6.39 -18.60
CA ALA A 222 -5.31 -6.87 -17.52
C ALA A 222 -6.62 -7.46 -18.04
N TYR A 223 -7.25 -6.78 -19.00
CA TYR A 223 -8.49 -7.22 -19.63
C TYR A 223 -8.33 -8.57 -20.36
N ASN A 224 -7.30 -8.71 -21.22
CA ASN A 224 -7.13 -9.94 -22.02
C ASN A 224 -6.80 -11.14 -21.15
N ILE A 225 -5.90 -11.00 -20.17
CA ILE A 225 -5.54 -12.09 -19.25
C ILE A 225 -6.72 -12.49 -18.39
N SER A 226 -7.47 -11.52 -17.84
CA SER A 226 -8.66 -11.79 -17.06
C SER A 226 -9.70 -12.54 -17.90
N ARG A 227 -9.99 -12.06 -19.11
CA ARG A 227 -10.95 -12.68 -20.02
C ARG A 227 -10.60 -14.13 -20.37
N ILE A 228 -9.34 -14.39 -20.70
CA ILE A 228 -8.86 -15.74 -21.05
C ILE A 228 -9.02 -16.70 -19.87
N ASP A 229 -8.58 -16.30 -18.67
CA ASP A 229 -8.64 -17.15 -17.48
C ASP A 229 -10.08 -17.40 -17.02
N GLN A 230 -10.92 -16.35 -16.99
CA GLN A 230 -12.33 -16.48 -16.60
C GLN A 230 -13.11 -17.34 -17.60
N LYS A 231 -12.85 -17.19 -18.92
CA LYS A 231 -13.43 -18.04 -19.94
C LYS A 231 -13.04 -19.50 -19.75
N ALA A 232 -11.76 -19.79 -19.56
CA ALA A 232 -11.27 -21.16 -19.35
C ALA A 232 -11.89 -21.81 -18.09
N LYS A 233 -12.04 -21.04 -17.00
CA LYS A 233 -12.70 -21.53 -15.78
C LYS A 233 -14.19 -21.78 -15.97
N LEU A 234 -14.88 -20.89 -16.69
CA LEU A 234 -16.29 -21.09 -17.01
C LEU A 234 -16.48 -22.34 -17.88
N GLU A 235 -15.69 -22.52 -18.95
CA GLU A 235 -15.72 -23.71 -19.78
C GLU A 235 -15.51 -24.98 -18.98
N LYS A 236 -14.53 -24.98 -18.06
CA LYS A 236 -14.26 -26.12 -17.18
C LYS A 236 -15.46 -26.47 -16.30
N MET A 237 -16.10 -25.47 -15.69
CA MET A 237 -17.30 -25.67 -14.87
C MET A 237 -18.47 -26.20 -15.70
N LEU A 238 -18.65 -25.71 -16.92
CA LEU A 238 -19.72 -26.20 -17.82
C LEU A 238 -19.48 -27.65 -18.27
N VAL A 239 -18.23 -28.05 -18.48
CA VAL A 239 -17.86 -29.43 -18.82
C VAL A 239 -18.07 -30.36 -17.61
N GLU A 240 -17.65 -29.96 -16.42
CA GLU A 240 -17.82 -30.73 -15.17
C GLU A 240 -19.30 -31.01 -14.86
N GLU A 241 -20.20 -30.11 -15.21
CA GLU A 241 -21.66 -30.30 -15.03
C GLU A 241 -22.33 -30.91 -16.28
N ASN A 242 -21.58 -31.40 -17.28
CA ASN A 242 -22.09 -31.91 -18.54
C ASN A 242 -23.03 -30.97 -19.31
N LEU A 243 -22.89 -29.66 -19.09
CA LEU A 243 -23.64 -28.62 -19.79
C LEU A 243 -23.00 -28.25 -21.12
N LEU A 244 -21.71 -28.52 -21.30
CA LEU A 244 -20.97 -28.31 -22.54
C LEU A 244 -20.51 -29.65 -23.08
N VAL A 245 -21.13 -30.13 -24.17
CA VAL A 245 -20.73 -31.34 -24.87
C VAL A 245 -20.50 -30.99 -26.34
N ASP A 246 -19.32 -31.32 -26.86
CA ASP A 246 -18.89 -30.98 -28.23
C ASP A 246 -19.06 -29.51 -28.63
N GLY A 247 -18.76 -28.59 -27.69
CA GLY A 247 -18.84 -27.14 -27.91
C GLY A 247 -20.27 -26.59 -27.98
N LYS A 248 -21.30 -27.40 -27.66
CA LYS A 248 -22.72 -26.97 -27.62
C LYS A 248 -23.28 -27.08 -26.20
N ILE A 249 -23.98 -26.02 -25.78
CA ILE A 249 -24.67 -26.01 -24.48
C ILE A 249 -25.89 -26.88 -24.54
N LYS A 250 -26.00 -27.90 -23.65
CA LYS A 250 -27.17 -28.74 -23.46
C LYS A 250 -27.92 -28.29 -22.22
N SER A 251 -29.23 -28.16 -22.31
CA SER A 251 -30.11 -27.89 -21.17
C SER A 251 -30.27 -29.19 -20.33
N GLN A 252 -29.95 -29.10 -19.05
CA GLN A 252 -30.20 -30.16 -18.06
C GLN A 252 -31.11 -29.68 -16.94
N ASN A 253 -32.07 -30.50 -16.53
CA ASN A 253 -33.07 -30.14 -15.50
C ASN A 253 -32.58 -30.34 -14.05
N ASN A 254 -31.39 -30.90 -13.82
CA ASN A 254 -30.89 -31.26 -12.49
C ASN A 254 -29.52 -30.64 -12.18
N ILE A 255 -29.44 -29.32 -12.15
CA ILE A 255 -28.23 -28.61 -11.74
C ILE A 255 -28.39 -28.13 -10.31
N ASN A 256 -27.33 -28.26 -9.50
CA ASN A 256 -27.30 -27.73 -8.13
C ASN A 256 -27.54 -26.21 -8.13
N PRO A 257 -28.57 -25.69 -7.42
CA PRO A 257 -28.91 -24.27 -7.41
C PRO A 257 -27.75 -23.33 -7.03
N ALA A 258 -26.83 -23.78 -6.17
CA ALA A 258 -25.65 -23.01 -5.79
C ALA A 258 -24.67 -22.82 -6.96
N LYS A 259 -24.50 -23.84 -7.81
CA LYS A 259 -23.65 -23.78 -9.01
C LYS A 259 -24.28 -22.96 -10.14
N ILE A 260 -25.61 -22.98 -10.26
CA ILE A 260 -26.32 -22.10 -11.22
C ILE A 260 -26.04 -20.66 -10.89
N LYS A 261 -26.06 -20.28 -9.61
CA LYS A 261 -25.74 -18.92 -9.17
C LYS A 261 -24.29 -18.56 -9.49
N GLU A 262 -23.34 -19.44 -9.23
CA GLU A 262 -21.91 -19.22 -9.51
C GLU A 262 -21.62 -19.08 -11.03
N ILE A 263 -22.28 -19.88 -11.86
CA ILE A 263 -22.20 -19.78 -13.33
C ILE A 263 -22.79 -18.43 -13.81
N LYS A 264 -23.94 -18.04 -13.25
CA LYS A 264 -24.61 -16.79 -13.61
C LYS A 264 -23.78 -15.57 -13.22
N ASP A 265 -23.20 -15.54 -12.01
CA ASP A 265 -22.32 -14.48 -11.51
C ASP A 265 -21.01 -14.34 -12.34
N LYS A 266 -20.68 -15.33 -13.19
CA LYS A 266 -19.53 -15.28 -14.12
C LYS A 266 -19.91 -14.94 -15.55
N LEU A 267 -21.19 -14.99 -15.88
CA LEU A 267 -21.72 -14.60 -17.21
C LEU A 267 -22.05 -13.11 -17.26
N ASP A 268 -22.39 -12.50 -16.13
CA ASP A 268 -22.59 -11.05 -15.95
C ASP A 268 -21.25 -10.35 -15.71
#